data_48f80dc6fd2eca31cb99117add198f58
#
_entry.id   48f80dc6fd2eca31cb99117add198f58
#
_cell.length_a   1.000
_cell.length_b   1.000
_cell.length_c   1.000
_cell.angle_alpha   90.00
_cell.angle_beta   90.00
_cell.angle_gamma   90.00
#
_symmetry.space_group_name_H-M   'P 1'
#
loop_
_entity.id
_entity.type
_entity.pdbx_description
1 polymer ?
#
loop_
_entity_poly.entity_id
_entity_poly.type
_entity_poly.pdbx_seq_one_letter_code
_entity_poly.pdbx_strand_id
1 'polypeptide(L)'
;MRLERTFDPNDLSTQNMESPICLPIGFVHFLAQSQTLQQVLDTVAEWINRIFESDRTSITLYENSDYLKVYSFSGNKAIPADFLVPIDQAFVGRVFKNQQLIICDDVSQSDELDCVMLTSSGMGTCMDAPLMHGQMCLGTLNVAHHQTHFYTKEQAAQLQCIANWIALNIALHIQIMKMEHLATTDDLTGIPNRREFMRQIEHRLSEFRTQGIKFHVAILDLDNFKKLNDKFGHDAGD
;
A
#
# COMPACT_ATOMS: atom_id res chain seq x y z
N MET A 1 -29.59 1.48 18.62
CA MET A 1 -29.18 1.74 17.23
C MET A 1 -27.95 0.89 16.99
N ARG A 2 -27.74 0.25 15.84
CA ARG A 2 -26.50 -0.50 15.59
C ARG A 2 -25.36 0.51 15.50
N LEU A 3 -24.29 0.30 16.26
CA LEU A 3 -23.09 1.15 16.28
C LEU A 3 -22.16 0.86 15.09
N GLU A 4 -22.33 -0.30 14.46
CA GLU A 4 -21.55 -0.74 13.30
C GLU A 4 -22.43 -1.31 12.21
N ARG A 5 -22.05 -1.06 10.97
CA ARG A 5 -22.69 -1.57 9.77
C ARG A 5 -21.62 -2.25 8.89
N THR A 6 -21.79 -3.55 8.66
CA THR A 6 -20.85 -4.38 7.93
C THR A 6 -21.43 -4.73 6.56
N PHE A 7 -20.60 -4.67 5.53
CA PHE A 7 -20.98 -4.93 4.15
C PHE A 7 -19.97 -5.86 3.46
N ASP A 8 -20.48 -6.87 2.75
CA ASP A 8 -19.65 -7.65 1.85
C ASP A 8 -19.30 -6.80 0.59
N PRO A 9 -18.03 -6.71 0.19
CA PRO A 9 -17.60 -5.95 -0.99
C PRO A 9 -18.32 -6.37 -2.29
N ASN A 10 -18.60 -7.66 -2.45
CA ASN A 10 -19.30 -8.18 -3.64
C ASN A 10 -20.76 -7.73 -3.65
N ASP A 11 -21.45 -7.73 -2.50
CA ASP A 11 -22.83 -7.27 -2.40
C ASP A 11 -22.94 -5.77 -2.69
N LEU A 12 -21.99 -4.96 -2.20
CA LEU A 12 -21.93 -3.53 -2.50
C LEU A 12 -21.73 -3.26 -3.99
N SER A 13 -20.86 -4.03 -4.63
CA SER A 13 -20.55 -3.89 -6.04
C SER A 13 -21.76 -4.30 -6.93
N THR A 14 -22.41 -5.42 -6.63
CA THR A 14 -23.53 -5.94 -7.43
C THR A 14 -24.80 -5.09 -7.32
N GLN A 15 -25.10 -4.55 -6.16
CA GLN A 15 -26.29 -3.71 -5.93
C GLN A 15 -26.21 -2.33 -6.61
N ASN A 16 -25.02 -1.85 -6.93
CA ASN A 16 -24.76 -0.50 -7.44
C ASN A 16 -24.05 -0.46 -8.79
N MET A 17 -24.09 -1.54 -9.58
CA MET A 17 -23.38 -1.66 -10.88
C MET A 17 -23.70 -0.55 -11.89
N GLU A 18 -24.92 0.02 -11.83
CA GLU A 18 -25.35 1.08 -12.74
C GLU A 18 -25.11 2.50 -12.17
N SER A 19 -24.70 2.60 -10.92
CA SER A 19 -24.47 3.92 -10.30
C SER A 19 -23.12 4.50 -10.74
N PRO A 20 -23.09 5.70 -11.35
CA PRO A 20 -21.84 6.30 -11.77
C PRO A 20 -21.00 6.75 -10.58
N ILE A 21 -19.69 6.51 -10.66
CA ILE A 21 -18.72 7.15 -9.75
C ILE A 21 -18.13 8.34 -10.46
N CYS A 22 -18.33 9.53 -9.91
CA CYS A 22 -17.71 10.75 -10.41
C CYS A 22 -16.35 10.93 -9.73
N LEU A 23 -15.28 10.77 -10.49
CA LEU A 23 -13.93 11.08 -10.03
C LEU A 23 -13.49 12.42 -10.62
N PRO A 24 -12.90 13.33 -9.82
CA PRO A 24 -12.37 14.59 -10.33
C PRO A 24 -11.29 14.36 -11.39
N ILE A 25 -11.30 15.13 -12.46
CA ILE A 25 -10.28 15.02 -13.54
C ILE A 25 -8.87 15.16 -12.98
N GLY A 26 -8.67 16.07 -12.00
CA GLY A 26 -7.39 16.25 -11.33
C GLY A 26 -6.89 14.98 -10.63
N PHE A 27 -7.78 14.21 -9.98
CA PHE A 27 -7.44 12.95 -9.35
C PHE A 27 -6.83 11.95 -10.35
N VAL A 28 -7.51 11.74 -11.47
CA VAL A 28 -7.04 10.83 -12.54
C VAL A 28 -5.72 11.34 -13.14
N HIS A 29 -5.60 12.66 -13.34
CA HIS A 29 -4.39 13.28 -13.89
C HIS A 29 -3.16 13.08 -12.98
N PHE A 30 -3.28 13.37 -11.67
CA PHE A 30 -2.18 13.21 -10.72
C PHE A 30 -1.79 11.75 -10.52
N LEU A 31 -2.76 10.83 -10.50
CA LEU A 31 -2.47 9.40 -10.46
C LEU A 31 -1.69 8.93 -11.69
N ALA A 32 -2.06 9.40 -12.88
CA ALA A 32 -1.34 9.06 -14.11
C ALA A 32 0.10 9.59 -14.15
N GLN A 33 0.43 10.62 -13.36
CA GLN A 33 1.78 11.16 -13.23
C GLN A 33 2.61 10.51 -12.13
N SER A 34 1.99 9.74 -11.24
CA SER A 34 2.67 9.06 -10.13
C SER A 34 3.62 7.99 -10.65
N GLN A 35 4.89 8.08 -10.28
CA GLN A 35 5.95 7.15 -10.71
C GLN A 35 6.30 6.12 -9.64
N THR A 36 5.96 6.38 -8.39
CA THR A 36 6.24 5.49 -7.26
C THR A 36 4.96 5.13 -6.52
N LEU A 37 4.98 3.96 -5.86
CA LEU A 37 3.85 3.54 -5.02
C LEU A 37 3.51 4.60 -3.97
N GLN A 38 4.52 5.21 -3.32
CA GLN A 38 4.29 6.25 -2.32
C GLN A 38 3.53 7.46 -2.91
N GLN A 39 3.89 7.93 -4.10
CA GLN A 39 3.18 9.02 -4.78
C GLN A 39 1.73 8.66 -5.10
N VAL A 40 1.47 7.41 -5.51
CA VAL A 40 0.10 6.91 -5.72
C VAL A 40 -0.70 6.99 -4.42
N LEU A 41 -0.16 6.47 -3.31
CA LEU A 41 -0.84 6.42 -2.02
C LEU A 41 -1.10 7.81 -1.44
N ASP A 42 -0.15 8.73 -1.57
CA ASP A 42 -0.30 10.12 -1.11
C ASP A 42 -1.36 10.86 -1.92
N THR A 43 -1.35 10.71 -3.24
CA THR A 43 -2.38 11.27 -4.13
C THR A 43 -3.76 10.72 -3.76
N VAL A 44 -3.87 9.40 -3.56
CA VAL A 44 -5.14 8.77 -3.16
C VAL A 44 -5.62 9.34 -1.82
N ALA A 45 -4.78 9.39 -0.79
CA ALA A 45 -5.17 9.87 0.53
C ALA A 45 -5.70 11.32 0.47
N GLU A 46 -5.02 12.20 -0.29
CA GLU A 46 -5.43 13.59 -0.43
C GLU A 46 -6.77 13.74 -1.17
N TRP A 47 -6.96 13.03 -2.29
CA TRP A 47 -8.17 13.17 -3.10
C TRP A 47 -9.38 12.47 -2.49
N ILE A 48 -9.21 11.32 -1.84
CA ILE A 48 -10.29 10.62 -1.14
C ILE A 48 -10.79 11.46 0.04
N ASN A 49 -9.88 12.15 0.76
CA ASN A 49 -10.25 13.10 1.80
C ASN A 49 -11.25 14.17 1.28
N ARG A 50 -11.00 14.69 0.08
CA ARG A 50 -11.88 15.69 -0.56
C ARG A 50 -13.18 15.08 -1.10
N ILE A 51 -13.11 13.90 -1.73
CA ILE A 51 -14.28 13.24 -2.35
C ILE A 51 -15.32 12.84 -1.30
N PHE A 52 -14.86 12.37 -0.13
CA PHE A 52 -15.74 11.92 0.94
C PHE A 52 -15.99 12.99 2.02
N GLU A 53 -15.49 14.21 1.82
CA GLU A 53 -15.57 15.30 2.80
C GLU A 53 -15.09 14.86 4.19
N SER A 54 -14.08 13.97 4.22
CA SER A 54 -13.58 13.40 5.46
C SER A 54 -12.56 14.32 6.12
N ASP A 55 -12.49 14.29 7.46
CA ASP A 55 -11.47 15.02 8.21
C ASP A 55 -10.14 14.28 8.20
N ARG A 56 -10.19 12.98 7.93
CA ARG A 56 -9.03 12.12 7.78
C ARG A 56 -9.26 11.05 6.72
N THR A 57 -8.26 10.80 5.91
CA THR A 57 -8.12 9.61 5.06
C THR A 57 -6.77 8.97 5.34
N SER A 58 -6.71 7.65 5.42
CA SER A 58 -5.43 6.92 5.51
C SER A 58 -5.47 5.62 4.73
N ILE A 59 -4.29 5.14 4.36
CA ILE A 59 -4.10 3.85 3.71
C ILE A 59 -3.15 3.04 4.56
N THR A 60 -3.61 1.86 4.97
CA THR A 60 -2.76 0.88 5.62
C THR A 60 -2.50 -0.28 4.68
N LEU A 61 -1.28 -0.80 4.68
CA LEU A 61 -0.94 -2.00 3.92
C LEU A 61 -0.40 -3.07 4.87
N TYR A 62 -0.54 -4.33 4.45
CA TYR A 62 0.00 -5.47 5.15
C TYR A 62 1.53 -5.38 5.24
N GLU A 63 2.07 -5.45 6.44
CA GLU A 63 3.50 -5.42 6.71
C GLU A 63 4.02 -6.82 7.06
N ASN A 64 3.34 -7.49 7.99
CA ASN A 64 3.66 -8.86 8.43
C ASN A 64 2.46 -9.49 9.16
N SER A 65 2.61 -10.70 9.70
CA SER A 65 1.53 -11.46 10.37
C SER A 65 0.80 -10.70 11.47
N ASP A 66 1.47 -9.76 12.11
CA ASP A 66 0.98 -9.11 13.33
C ASP A 66 0.55 -7.64 13.10
N TYR A 67 1.03 -7.02 12.02
CA TYR A 67 0.87 -5.59 11.82
C TYR A 67 0.45 -5.20 10.40
N LEU A 68 -0.44 -4.20 10.35
CA LEU A 68 -0.61 -3.30 9.22
C LEU A 68 0.25 -2.05 9.45
N LYS A 69 0.75 -1.45 8.39
CA LYS A 69 1.51 -0.20 8.46
C LYS A 69 0.74 0.93 7.80
N VAL A 70 0.68 2.10 8.43
CA VAL A 70 0.13 3.32 7.82
C VAL A 70 1.14 3.87 6.81
N TYR A 71 0.86 3.72 5.53
CA TYR A 71 1.74 4.18 4.45
C TYR A 71 1.49 5.63 4.05
N SER A 72 0.24 6.06 4.08
CA SER A 72 -0.13 7.43 3.74
C SER A 72 -1.37 7.89 4.49
N PHE A 73 -1.48 9.17 4.74
CA PHE A 73 -2.68 9.81 5.26
C PHE A 73 -2.80 11.27 4.80
N SER A 74 -4.03 11.79 4.84
CA SER A 74 -4.36 13.21 4.64
C SER A 74 -5.32 13.68 5.73
N GLY A 75 -5.21 14.94 6.14
CA GLY A 75 -6.06 15.54 7.16
C GLY A 75 -5.56 15.32 8.58
N ASN A 76 -6.45 14.93 9.50
CA ASN A 76 -6.17 14.78 10.94
C ASN A 76 -5.01 13.81 11.23
N LYS A 77 -4.17 14.17 12.21
CA LYS A 77 -2.91 13.49 12.55
C LYS A 77 -3.03 12.52 13.73
N ALA A 78 -4.23 11.98 14.00
CA ALA A 78 -4.47 11.03 15.10
C ALA A 78 -3.49 9.85 15.10
N ILE A 79 -3.29 9.28 13.92
CA ILE A 79 -2.39 8.13 13.72
C ILE A 79 -1.36 8.56 12.66
N PRO A 80 -0.06 8.63 13.01
CA PRO A 80 0.98 9.13 12.10
C PRO A 80 1.29 8.12 10.98
N ALA A 81 1.98 8.59 9.94
CA ALA A 81 2.59 7.70 8.96
C ALA A 81 3.64 6.78 9.63
N ASP A 82 3.89 5.66 9.01
CA ASP A 82 4.78 4.59 9.49
C ASP A 82 4.35 3.91 10.81
N PHE A 83 3.18 4.27 11.37
CA PHE A 83 2.65 3.61 12.56
C PHE A 83 2.29 2.16 12.24
N LEU A 84 2.76 1.25 13.09
CA LEU A 84 2.44 -0.18 13.01
C LEU A 84 1.18 -0.45 13.81
N VAL A 85 0.10 -0.78 13.11
CA VAL A 85 -1.21 -1.04 13.70
C VAL A 85 -1.34 -2.53 13.98
N PRO A 86 -1.50 -2.97 15.24
CA PRO A 86 -1.68 -4.38 15.57
C PRO A 86 -2.98 -4.92 14.97
N ILE A 87 -2.89 -5.98 14.14
CA ILE A 87 -4.06 -6.53 13.43
C ILE A 87 -5.12 -7.04 14.40
N ASP A 88 -4.73 -7.64 15.52
CA ASP A 88 -5.66 -8.25 16.48
C ASP A 88 -6.35 -7.26 17.43
N GLN A 89 -5.87 -6.01 17.48
CA GLN A 89 -6.32 -5.01 18.46
C GLN A 89 -6.93 -3.76 17.82
N ALA A 90 -7.06 -3.74 16.49
CA ALA A 90 -7.48 -2.56 15.75
C ALA A 90 -8.67 -2.84 14.86
N PHE A 91 -9.50 -1.82 14.67
CA PHE A 91 -10.66 -1.82 13.79
C PHE A 91 -10.25 -2.11 12.33
N VAL A 92 -9.22 -1.42 11.83
CA VAL A 92 -8.65 -1.70 10.49
C VAL A 92 -8.15 -3.15 10.36
N GLY A 93 -7.62 -3.73 11.44
CA GLY A 93 -7.18 -5.13 11.46
C GLY A 93 -8.35 -6.11 11.31
N ARG A 94 -9.49 -5.81 11.91
CA ARG A 94 -10.73 -6.59 11.76
C ARG A 94 -11.28 -6.49 10.34
N VAL A 95 -11.27 -5.29 9.72
CA VAL A 95 -11.63 -5.08 8.31
C VAL A 95 -10.72 -5.89 7.39
N PHE A 96 -9.41 -5.84 7.63
CA PHE A 96 -8.41 -6.61 6.89
C PHE A 96 -8.66 -8.13 6.97
N LYS A 97 -8.89 -8.67 8.18
CA LYS A 97 -9.12 -10.11 8.40
C LYS A 97 -10.44 -10.60 7.81
N ASN A 98 -11.52 -9.85 8.05
CA ASN A 98 -12.85 -10.25 7.63
C ASN A 98 -13.09 -9.96 6.14
N GLN A 99 -12.23 -9.13 5.53
CA GLN A 99 -12.36 -8.70 4.12
C GLN A 99 -13.73 -8.05 3.85
N GLN A 100 -14.27 -7.34 4.83
CA GLN A 100 -15.56 -6.68 4.76
C GLN A 100 -15.41 -5.19 5.04
N LEU A 101 -16.14 -4.36 4.29
CA LEU A 101 -16.24 -2.94 4.62
C LEU A 101 -17.07 -2.77 5.88
N ILE A 102 -16.57 -1.98 6.81
CA ILE A 102 -17.26 -1.68 8.07
C ILE A 102 -17.35 -0.17 8.27
N ILE A 103 -18.56 0.31 8.62
CA ILE A 103 -18.79 1.67 9.11
C ILE A 103 -18.96 1.58 10.63
N CYS A 104 -18.11 2.28 11.37
CA CYS A 104 -18.31 2.54 12.80
C CYS A 104 -19.01 3.89 12.94
N ASP A 105 -20.28 3.87 13.32
CA ASP A 105 -21.11 5.08 13.40
C ASP A 105 -20.75 5.99 14.58
N ASP A 106 -20.11 5.43 15.64
CA ASP A 106 -19.59 6.17 16.78
C ASP A 106 -18.31 5.48 17.32
N VAL A 107 -17.15 6.02 16.95
CA VAL A 107 -15.84 5.45 17.35
C VAL A 107 -15.57 5.52 18.84
N SER A 108 -16.27 6.38 19.58
CA SER A 108 -16.12 6.50 21.05
C SER A 108 -16.65 5.28 21.81
N GLN A 109 -17.42 4.43 21.15
CA GLN A 109 -18.00 3.22 21.73
C GLN A 109 -17.14 1.96 21.44
N SER A 110 -16.01 2.12 20.77
CA SER A 110 -15.10 1.02 20.46
C SER A 110 -13.81 1.13 21.28
N ASP A 111 -13.39 -0.01 21.85
CA ASP A 111 -12.13 -0.13 22.60
C ASP A 111 -10.93 -0.47 21.69
N GLU A 112 -11.14 -0.58 20.38
CA GLU A 112 -10.08 -0.86 19.42
C GLU A 112 -9.09 0.30 19.32
N LEU A 113 -7.81 -0.01 19.22
CA LEU A 113 -6.70 0.93 19.38
C LEU A 113 -6.84 2.19 18.48
N ASP A 114 -7.11 1.99 17.22
CA ASP A 114 -7.27 3.06 16.23
C ASP A 114 -8.53 3.89 16.48
N CYS A 115 -9.64 3.28 16.90
CA CYS A 115 -10.86 3.99 17.33
C CYS A 115 -10.61 4.87 18.55
N VAL A 116 -9.85 4.38 19.55
CA VAL A 116 -9.45 5.18 20.72
C VAL A 116 -8.57 6.37 20.31
N MET A 117 -7.63 6.17 19.40
CA MET A 117 -6.77 7.25 18.88
C MET A 117 -7.59 8.28 18.08
N LEU A 118 -8.52 7.82 17.24
CA LEU A 118 -9.43 8.68 16.48
C LEU A 118 -10.33 9.51 17.42
N THR A 119 -10.93 8.88 18.42
CA THR A 119 -11.77 9.56 19.45
C THR A 119 -10.98 10.64 20.17
N SER A 120 -9.74 10.33 20.59
CA SER A 120 -8.87 11.28 21.29
C SER A 120 -8.51 12.51 20.45
N SER A 121 -8.62 12.42 19.14
CA SER A 121 -8.38 13.53 18.20
C SER A 121 -9.65 14.20 17.67
N GLY A 122 -10.82 13.86 18.25
CA GLY A 122 -12.10 14.50 17.93
C GLY A 122 -12.85 13.90 16.75
N MET A 123 -12.47 12.69 16.29
CA MET A 123 -13.24 11.96 15.27
C MET A 123 -14.46 11.28 15.93
N GLY A 124 -15.59 11.28 15.23
CA GLY A 124 -16.85 10.70 15.67
C GLY A 124 -17.22 9.40 14.96
N THR A 125 -16.83 9.24 13.71
CA THR A 125 -17.12 8.06 12.89
C THR A 125 -15.94 7.69 12.01
N CYS A 126 -15.85 6.41 11.61
CA CYS A 126 -14.95 5.96 10.55
C CYS A 126 -15.65 4.95 9.63
N MET A 127 -15.10 4.83 8.42
CA MET A 127 -15.52 3.85 7.42
C MET A 127 -14.27 3.30 6.74
N ASP A 128 -14.08 2.00 6.84
CA ASP A 128 -12.87 1.32 6.39
C ASP A 128 -13.22 0.25 5.36
N ALA A 129 -12.59 0.32 4.20
CA ALA A 129 -12.77 -0.58 3.08
C ALA A 129 -11.54 -1.47 2.88
N PRO A 130 -11.67 -2.79 2.72
CA PRO A 130 -10.56 -3.66 2.39
C PRO A 130 -10.07 -3.41 0.96
N LEU A 131 -8.75 -3.39 0.78
CA LEU A 131 -8.07 -3.29 -0.51
C LEU A 131 -7.96 -4.68 -1.13
N MET A 132 -8.97 -5.10 -1.87
CA MET A 132 -9.07 -6.45 -2.41
C MET A 132 -8.44 -6.57 -3.80
N HIS A 133 -7.52 -7.54 -3.97
CA HIS A 133 -7.02 -7.98 -5.27
C HIS A 133 -7.23 -9.49 -5.41
N GLY A 134 -8.25 -9.89 -6.16
CA GLY A 134 -8.72 -11.28 -6.17
C GLY A 134 -9.22 -11.69 -4.79
N GLN A 135 -8.62 -12.74 -4.23
CA GLN A 135 -8.94 -13.22 -2.87
C GLN A 135 -8.01 -12.68 -1.79
N MET A 136 -7.03 -11.87 -2.18
CA MET A 136 -6.03 -11.32 -1.26
C MET A 136 -6.41 -9.91 -0.84
N CYS A 137 -6.43 -9.65 0.47
CA CYS A 137 -6.51 -8.32 1.03
C CYS A 137 -5.09 -7.76 1.16
N LEU A 138 -4.81 -6.63 0.53
CA LEU A 138 -3.51 -5.97 0.57
C LEU A 138 -3.38 -4.99 1.74
N GLY A 139 -4.50 -4.58 2.33
CA GLY A 139 -4.58 -3.59 3.38
C GLY A 139 -5.97 -2.96 3.44
N THR A 140 -6.07 -1.71 3.90
CA THR A 140 -7.35 -0.99 4.01
C THR A 140 -7.25 0.45 3.54
N LEU A 141 -8.33 0.98 2.99
CA LEU A 141 -8.58 2.39 2.73
C LEU A 141 -9.57 2.92 3.76
N ASN A 142 -9.17 3.92 4.52
CA ASN A 142 -9.88 4.35 5.72
C ASN A 142 -10.23 5.83 5.62
N VAL A 143 -11.46 6.18 5.99
CA VAL A 143 -11.93 7.57 6.10
C VAL A 143 -12.57 7.79 7.46
N ALA A 144 -12.36 8.97 8.06
CA ALA A 144 -12.97 9.35 9.33
C ALA A 144 -13.48 10.79 9.29
N HIS A 145 -14.56 11.05 10.05
CA HIS A 145 -15.19 12.36 10.14
C HIS A 145 -15.52 12.71 11.61
N HIS A 146 -15.53 14.00 11.97
CA HIS A 146 -15.77 14.43 13.34
C HIS A 146 -17.22 14.20 13.83
N GLN A 147 -18.20 14.17 12.91
CA GLN A 147 -19.59 13.87 13.26
C GLN A 147 -19.83 12.37 13.32
N THR A 148 -20.58 11.92 14.31
CA THR A 148 -21.09 10.56 14.36
C THR A 148 -22.15 10.30 13.29
N HIS A 149 -22.33 9.06 12.84
CA HIS A 149 -23.35 8.65 11.86
C HIS A 149 -23.27 9.40 10.52
N PHE A 150 -22.08 9.84 10.13
CA PHE A 150 -21.88 10.66 8.92
C PHE A 150 -21.99 9.86 7.63
N TYR A 151 -21.41 8.65 7.59
CA TYR A 151 -21.32 7.89 6.34
C TYR A 151 -22.60 7.10 6.03
N THR A 152 -22.94 7.03 4.72
CA THR A 152 -24.11 6.31 4.20
C THR A 152 -23.71 4.99 3.53
N LYS A 153 -24.68 4.14 3.22
CA LYS A 153 -24.45 2.90 2.47
C LYS A 153 -23.96 3.18 1.04
N GLU A 154 -24.46 4.24 0.42
CA GLU A 154 -24.08 4.68 -0.92
C GLU A 154 -22.60 5.10 -0.94
N GLN A 155 -22.16 5.84 0.07
CA GLN A 155 -20.75 6.20 0.24
C GLN A 155 -19.87 4.96 0.51
N ALA A 156 -20.37 3.96 1.24
CA ALA A 156 -19.68 2.69 1.43
C ALA A 156 -19.45 1.96 0.09
N ALA A 157 -20.48 1.92 -0.77
CA ALA A 157 -20.34 1.32 -2.09
C ALA A 157 -19.33 2.06 -2.97
N GLN A 158 -19.33 3.40 -2.92
CA GLN A 158 -18.36 4.24 -3.63
C GLN A 158 -16.94 4.02 -3.11
N LEU A 159 -16.74 4.01 -1.78
CA LEU A 159 -15.44 3.79 -1.17
C LEU A 159 -14.89 2.40 -1.54
N GLN A 160 -15.73 1.36 -1.47
CA GLN A 160 -15.32 0.00 -1.82
C GLN A 160 -14.92 -0.14 -3.30
N CYS A 161 -15.67 0.50 -4.20
CA CYS A 161 -15.32 0.48 -5.61
C CYS A 161 -13.96 1.17 -5.87
N ILE A 162 -13.73 2.32 -5.25
CA ILE A 162 -12.44 3.01 -5.33
C ILE A 162 -11.33 2.16 -4.69
N ALA A 163 -11.59 1.53 -3.53
CA ALA A 163 -10.65 0.65 -2.85
C ALA A 163 -10.21 -0.53 -3.74
N ASN A 164 -11.15 -1.17 -4.45
CA ASN A 164 -10.83 -2.26 -5.39
C ASN A 164 -9.95 -1.78 -6.55
N TRP A 165 -10.24 -0.59 -7.09
CA TRP A 165 -9.44 0.00 -8.16
C TRP A 165 -8.03 0.39 -7.67
N ILE A 166 -7.90 0.94 -6.47
CA ILE A 166 -6.61 1.26 -5.84
C ILE A 166 -5.82 -0.02 -5.55
N ALA A 167 -6.47 -1.07 -5.05
CA ALA A 167 -5.84 -2.36 -4.81
C ALA A 167 -5.19 -2.93 -6.08
N LEU A 168 -5.88 -2.83 -7.23
CA LEU A 168 -5.32 -3.22 -8.51
C LEU A 168 -4.05 -2.41 -8.86
N ASN A 169 -4.08 -1.08 -8.66
CA ASN A 169 -2.91 -0.22 -8.91
C ASN A 169 -1.74 -0.56 -7.99
N ILE A 170 -2.00 -0.80 -6.70
CA ILE A 170 -0.99 -1.23 -5.73
C ILE A 170 -0.37 -2.57 -6.17
N ALA A 171 -1.20 -3.55 -6.51
CA ALA A 171 -0.74 -4.86 -6.96
C ALA A 171 0.14 -4.77 -8.21
N LEU A 172 -0.23 -3.93 -9.19
CA LEU A 172 0.57 -3.68 -10.38
C LEU A 172 1.94 -3.08 -10.05
N HIS A 173 1.99 -2.08 -9.17
CA HIS A 173 3.26 -1.47 -8.73
C HIS A 173 4.16 -2.49 -8.01
N ILE A 174 3.60 -3.30 -7.12
CA ILE A 174 4.36 -4.36 -6.44
C ILE A 174 4.91 -5.38 -7.44
N GLN A 175 4.11 -5.77 -8.45
CA GLN A 175 4.57 -6.69 -9.50
C GLN A 175 5.68 -6.08 -10.35
N ILE A 176 5.57 -4.82 -10.75
CA ILE A 176 6.61 -4.11 -11.51
C ILE A 176 7.91 -4.08 -10.70
N MET A 177 7.87 -3.66 -9.43
CA MET A 177 9.04 -3.62 -8.54
C MET A 177 9.69 -5.01 -8.41
N LYS A 178 8.89 -6.06 -8.27
CA LYS A 178 9.39 -7.44 -8.21
C LYS A 178 10.06 -7.86 -9.51
N MET A 179 9.47 -7.53 -10.66
CA MET A 179 10.07 -7.81 -11.96
C MET A 179 11.38 -7.04 -12.16
N GLU A 180 11.44 -5.77 -11.76
CA GLU A 180 12.66 -4.97 -11.79
C GLU A 180 13.74 -5.58 -10.90
N HIS A 181 13.40 -6.00 -9.69
CA HIS A 181 14.34 -6.65 -8.78
C HIS A 181 14.92 -7.93 -9.40
N LEU A 182 14.07 -8.85 -9.90
CA LEU A 182 14.50 -10.07 -10.59
C LEU A 182 15.32 -9.77 -11.86
N ALA A 183 15.02 -8.66 -12.53
CA ALA A 183 15.73 -8.26 -13.73
C ALA A 183 17.12 -7.65 -13.46
N THR A 184 17.36 -7.11 -12.27
CA THR A 184 18.54 -6.30 -11.94
C THR A 184 19.42 -6.91 -10.85
N THR A 185 18.90 -7.86 -10.05
CA THR A 185 19.59 -8.48 -8.91
C THR A 185 19.90 -9.95 -9.18
N ASP A 186 20.92 -10.46 -8.53
CA ASP A 186 21.25 -11.88 -8.43
C ASP A 186 20.54 -12.45 -7.20
N ASP A 187 19.74 -13.51 -7.41
CA ASP A 187 18.85 -14.06 -6.38
C ASP A 187 19.60 -14.67 -5.18
N LEU A 188 20.83 -15.13 -5.38
CA LEU A 188 21.64 -15.76 -4.33
C LEU A 188 22.30 -14.70 -3.43
N THR A 189 22.90 -13.70 -4.06
CA THR A 189 23.78 -12.74 -3.36
C THR A 189 23.13 -11.41 -3.07
N GLY A 190 21.99 -11.11 -3.71
CA GLY A 190 21.29 -9.81 -3.59
C GLY A 190 22.03 -8.62 -4.22
N ILE A 191 23.18 -8.84 -4.85
CA ILE A 191 23.93 -7.78 -5.55
C ILE A 191 23.41 -7.61 -6.98
N PRO A 192 23.75 -6.50 -7.69
CA PRO A 192 23.41 -6.33 -9.09
C PRO A 192 23.89 -7.50 -9.96
N ASN A 193 22.98 -8.06 -10.77
CA ASN A 193 23.33 -9.13 -11.68
C ASN A 193 24.21 -8.61 -12.84
N ARG A 194 24.74 -9.52 -13.65
CA ARG A 194 25.64 -9.18 -14.77
C ARG A 194 25.05 -8.12 -15.72
N ARG A 195 23.73 -8.20 -15.97
CA ARG A 195 23.05 -7.25 -16.89
C ARG A 195 23.03 -5.84 -16.31
N GLU A 196 22.67 -5.71 -15.05
CA GLU A 196 22.62 -4.43 -14.34
C GLU A 196 24.04 -3.85 -14.16
N PHE A 197 25.04 -4.69 -13.85
CA PHE A 197 26.43 -4.28 -13.78
C PHE A 197 26.91 -3.68 -15.12
N MET A 198 26.61 -4.33 -16.26
CA MET A 198 26.98 -3.80 -17.58
C MET A 198 26.29 -2.46 -17.89
N ARG A 199 25.01 -2.33 -17.52
CA ARG A 199 24.27 -1.06 -17.67
C ARG A 199 24.91 0.07 -16.84
N GLN A 200 25.33 -0.23 -15.61
CA GLN A 200 26.03 0.75 -14.77
C GLN A 200 27.39 1.16 -15.36
N ILE A 201 28.14 0.22 -15.91
CA ILE A 201 29.40 0.54 -16.61
C ILE A 201 29.15 1.49 -17.79
N GLU A 202 28.16 1.22 -18.63
CA GLU A 202 27.81 2.09 -19.75
C GLU A 202 27.46 3.51 -19.29
N HIS A 203 26.69 3.63 -18.21
CA HIS A 203 26.36 4.91 -17.59
C HIS A 203 27.63 5.64 -17.11
N ARG A 204 28.54 4.96 -16.37
CA ARG A 204 29.80 5.53 -15.90
C ARG A 204 30.74 5.95 -17.05
N LEU A 205 30.75 5.19 -18.13
CA LEU A 205 31.50 5.56 -19.35
C LEU A 205 30.94 6.83 -20.00
N SER A 206 29.61 7.00 -20.00
CA SER A 206 28.98 8.23 -20.48
C SER A 206 29.36 9.44 -19.61
N GLU A 207 29.30 9.31 -18.28
CA GLU A 207 29.73 10.35 -17.33
C GLU A 207 31.22 10.72 -17.52
N PHE A 208 32.06 9.72 -17.71
CA PHE A 208 33.49 9.98 -18.03
C PHE A 208 33.64 10.77 -19.31
N ARG A 209 32.91 10.41 -20.38
CA ARG A 209 32.99 11.10 -21.67
C ARG A 209 32.47 12.54 -21.63
N THR A 210 31.44 12.80 -20.84
CA THR A 210 30.77 14.11 -20.79
C THR A 210 31.30 15.04 -19.71
N GLN A 211 31.76 14.49 -18.58
CA GLN A 211 32.12 15.23 -17.37
C GLN A 211 33.55 14.96 -16.88
N GLY A 212 34.25 13.99 -17.47
CA GLY A 212 35.59 13.61 -17.06
C GLY A 212 35.66 12.86 -15.73
N ILE A 213 34.51 12.37 -15.20
CA ILE A 213 34.46 11.64 -13.94
C ILE A 213 35.11 10.27 -14.10
N LYS A 214 36.24 10.05 -13.42
CA LYS A 214 36.98 8.78 -13.47
C LYS A 214 36.29 7.74 -12.55
N PHE A 215 36.34 6.47 -12.97
CA PHE A 215 35.89 5.32 -12.20
C PHE A 215 36.87 4.15 -12.41
N HIS A 216 36.78 3.15 -11.54
CA HIS A 216 37.56 1.92 -11.61
C HIS A 216 36.61 0.72 -11.68
N VAL A 217 37.07 -0.31 -12.40
CA VAL A 217 36.39 -1.61 -12.46
C VAL A 217 37.35 -2.67 -11.95
N ALA A 218 36.87 -3.52 -11.06
CA ALA A 218 37.60 -4.68 -10.58
C ALA A 218 36.83 -5.95 -10.91
N ILE A 219 37.52 -6.99 -11.33
CA ILE A 219 36.96 -8.33 -11.53
C ILE A 219 37.68 -9.25 -10.55
N LEU A 220 36.90 -9.97 -9.76
CA LEU A 220 37.39 -10.95 -8.79
C LEU A 220 36.87 -12.32 -9.16
N ASP A 221 37.71 -13.34 -9.03
CA ASP A 221 37.34 -14.73 -9.24
C ASP A 221 37.91 -15.59 -8.12
N LEU A 222 37.21 -16.67 -7.79
CA LEU A 222 37.62 -17.62 -6.73
C LEU A 222 38.40 -18.78 -7.34
N ASP A 223 39.68 -18.89 -6.97
CA ASP A 223 40.53 -19.99 -7.40
C ASP A 223 40.00 -21.35 -6.95
N ASN A 224 39.90 -22.29 -7.91
CA ASN A 224 39.43 -23.66 -7.65
C ASN A 224 38.00 -23.78 -7.14
N PHE A 225 37.12 -22.81 -7.29
CA PHE A 225 35.73 -22.83 -6.84
C PHE A 225 34.95 -24.07 -7.33
N LYS A 226 35.17 -24.45 -8.61
CA LYS A 226 34.58 -25.69 -9.16
C LYS A 226 34.99 -26.95 -8.39
N LYS A 227 36.27 -27.07 -7.98
CA LYS A 227 36.72 -28.22 -7.19
C LYS A 227 36.10 -28.25 -5.78
N LEU A 228 35.80 -27.09 -5.22
CA LEU A 228 35.10 -26.97 -3.94
C LEU A 228 33.69 -27.54 -4.08
N ASN A 229 32.93 -27.11 -5.09
CA ASN A 229 31.59 -27.57 -5.37
C ASN A 229 31.53 -29.07 -5.70
N ASP A 230 32.48 -29.56 -6.50
CA ASP A 230 32.56 -30.99 -6.86
C ASP A 230 32.86 -31.86 -5.65
N LYS A 231 33.54 -31.34 -4.62
CA LYS A 231 33.92 -32.08 -3.41
C LYS A 231 32.88 -31.99 -2.28
N PHE A 232 32.22 -30.85 -2.12
CA PHE A 232 31.38 -30.55 -0.96
C PHE A 232 29.91 -30.26 -1.30
N GLY A 233 29.57 -30.28 -2.60
CA GLY A 233 28.22 -29.92 -3.09
C GLY A 233 28.06 -28.44 -3.39
N HIS A 234 27.01 -28.07 -4.13
CA HIS A 234 26.71 -26.67 -4.49
C HIS A 234 26.35 -25.81 -3.28
N ASP A 235 25.66 -26.41 -2.30
CA ASP A 235 25.29 -25.71 -1.04
C ASP A 235 26.52 -25.19 -0.24
N ALA A 236 27.71 -25.75 -0.51
CA ALA A 236 28.95 -25.27 0.10
C ALA A 236 29.60 -24.12 -0.66
N GLY A 237 29.21 -23.94 -1.91
CA GLY A 237 29.66 -22.82 -2.75
C GLY A 237 28.76 -21.59 -2.67
N ASP A 238 27.47 -21.82 -2.36
CA ASP A 238 26.46 -20.79 -2.13
C ASP A 238 26.65 -20.14 -0.75
#